data_00da36e341d66e8ce08d87d4cf935ce2
#
_entry.id   00da36e341d66e8ce08d87d4cf935ce2
#
_cell.length_a   1.000
_cell.length_b   1.000
_cell.length_c   1.000
_cell.angle_alpha   90.00
_cell.angle_beta   90.00
_cell.angle_gamma   90.00
#
_symmetry.space_group_name_H-M   'P 1'
#
loop_
_entity.id
_entity.type
_entity.pdbx_description
1 polymer ?
#
loop_
_entity_poly.entity_id
_entity_poly.type
_entity_poly.pdbx_seq_one_letter_code
_entity_poly.pdbx_strand_id
1 'polypeptide(L)' 'MLATAHQTDADALQVEIYRRMTPARRWELTVAMQQQARELMDAGLRQSHPQFTAEERRREIARRILHART' A
#
# COMPACT_ATOMS: atom_id res chain seq x y z
N MET A 1 -25.35 12.12 -2.26
CA MET A 1 -25.86 11.45 -1.05
C MET A 1 -25.87 9.94 -1.15
N LEU A 2 -26.39 9.37 -2.24
CA LEU A 2 -26.37 7.90 -2.42
C LEU A 2 -24.97 7.34 -2.45
N ALA A 3 -24.01 8.02 -3.08
CA ALA A 3 -22.62 7.60 -3.13
C ALA A 3 -21.97 7.56 -1.75
N THR A 4 -22.31 8.50 -0.86
CA THR A 4 -21.79 8.54 0.50
C THR A 4 -22.32 7.38 1.35
N ALA A 5 -23.61 7.04 1.21
CA ALA A 5 -24.21 5.92 1.92
C ALA A 5 -23.59 4.60 1.48
N HIS A 6 -23.38 4.39 0.17
CA HIS A 6 -22.73 3.19 -0.36
C HIS A 6 -21.30 3.06 0.13
N GLN A 7 -20.56 4.17 0.21
CA GLN A 7 -19.20 4.18 0.68
C GLN A 7 -19.11 3.79 2.15
N THR A 8 -20.03 4.29 2.97
CA THR A 8 -20.11 3.95 4.40
C THR A 8 -20.39 2.46 4.59
N ASP A 9 -21.31 1.90 3.80
CA ASP A 9 -21.64 0.48 3.86
C ASP A 9 -20.46 -0.39 3.43
N ALA A 10 -19.74 0.01 2.39
CA ALA A 10 -18.54 -0.68 1.93
C ALA A 10 -17.44 -0.67 3.00
N ASP A 11 -17.22 0.48 3.64
CA ASP A 11 -16.24 0.62 4.71
C ASP A 11 -16.60 -0.25 5.92
N ALA A 12 -17.86 -0.26 6.32
CA ALA A 12 -18.34 -1.10 7.42
C ALA A 12 -18.16 -2.58 7.12
N LEU A 13 -18.42 -2.99 5.87
CA LEU A 13 -18.23 -4.37 5.44
C LEU A 13 -16.74 -4.77 5.46
N GLN A 14 -15.87 -3.89 5.00
CA GLN A 14 -14.42 -4.13 5.03
C GLN A 14 -13.92 -4.30 6.47
N VAL A 15 -14.35 -3.45 7.38
CA VAL A 15 -13.98 -3.54 8.80
C VAL A 15 -14.44 -4.88 9.39
N GLU A 16 -15.65 -5.31 9.07
CA GLU A 16 -16.21 -6.57 9.56
C GLU A 16 -15.43 -7.77 9.01
N ILE A 17 -15.11 -7.76 7.73
CA ILE A 17 -14.28 -8.81 7.10
C ILE A 17 -12.91 -8.87 7.77
N TYR A 18 -12.28 -7.72 7.99
CA TYR A 18 -10.97 -7.64 8.63
C TYR A 18 -11.00 -8.18 10.06
N ARG A 19 -12.05 -7.87 10.83
CA ARG A 19 -12.22 -8.37 12.19
C ARG A 19 -12.32 -9.89 12.27
N ARG A 20 -12.90 -10.52 11.25
CA ARG A 20 -13.08 -11.97 11.19
C ARG A 20 -11.84 -12.72 10.76
N MET A 21 -10.83 -12.00 10.26
CA MET A 21 -9.57 -12.61 9.85
C MET A 21 -8.75 -13.05 11.07
N THR A 22 -8.04 -14.17 10.91
CA THR A 22 -7.03 -14.58 11.89
C THR A 22 -5.88 -13.58 11.91
N PRO A 23 -5.12 -13.48 13.02
CA PRO A 23 -3.93 -12.63 13.04
C PRO A 23 -2.93 -12.96 11.94
N ALA A 24 -2.75 -14.24 11.63
CA ALA A 24 -1.86 -14.67 10.56
C ALA A 24 -2.33 -14.14 9.20
N ARG A 25 -3.64 -14.22 8.94
CA ARG A 25 -4.21 -13.72 7.67
C ARG A 25 -4.09 -12.21 7.56
N ARG A 26 -4.31 -11.48 8.66
CA ARG A 26 -4.11 -10.02 8.69
C ARG A 26 -2.68 -9.64 8.37
N TRP A 27 -1.72 -10.37 8.92
CA TRP A 27 -0.30 -10.16 8.66
C TRP A 27 0.05 -10.40 7.20
N GLU A 28 -0.41 -11.51 6.63
CA GLU A 28 -0.22 -11.83 5.21
C GLU A 28 -0.75 -10.73 4.31
N LEU A 29 -1.94 -10.24 4.60
CA LEU A 29 -2.56 -9.17 3.83
C LEU A 29 -1.76 -7.87 3.92
N THR A 30 -1.29 -7.53 5.12
CA THR A 30 -0.48 -6.33 5.34
C THR A 30 0.82 -6.41 4.54
N VAL A 31 1.51 -7.54 4.56
CA VAL A 31 2.73 -7.76 3.80
C VAL A 31 2.47 -7.64 2.30
N ALA A 32 1.39 -8.25 1.81
CA ALA A 32 1.03 -8.18 0.40
C ALA A 32 0.76 -6.74 -0.04
N MET A 33 0.04 -5.98 0.78
CA MET A 33 -0.26 -4.57 0.49
C MET A 33 1.01 -3.72 0.45
N GLN A 34 1.93 -3.92 1.38
CA GLN A 34 3.21 -3.22 1.40
C GLN A 34 4.04 -3.53 0.16
N GLN A 35 4.04 -4.79 -0.25
CA GLN A 35 4.76 -5.24 -1.43
C GLN A 35 4.20 -4.60 -2.70
N GLN A 36 2.88 -4.56 -2.84
CA GLN A 36 2.22 -3.88 -3.95
C GLN A 36 2.54 -2.39 -3.99
N ALA A 37 2.54 -1.73 -2.84
CA ALA A 37 2.89 -0.32 -2.74
C ALA A 37 4.32 -0.06 -3.22
N ARG A 38 5.27 -0.91 -2.82
CA ARG A 38 6.66 -0.81 -3.27
C ARG A 38 6.80 -1.01 -4.77
N GLU A 39 6.11 -1.99 -5.33
CA GLU A 39 6.11 -2.24 -6.77
C GLU A 39 5.58 -1.05 -7.55
N LEU A 40 4.52 -0.43 -7.04
CA LEU A 40 3.94 0.76 -7.65
C LEU A 40 4.90 1.95 -7.61
N MET A 41 5.58 2.14 -6.49
CA MET A 41 6.61 3.18 -6.35
C MET A 41 7.79 2.94 -7.28
N ASP A 42 8.22 1.69 -7.41
CA ASP A 42 9.32 1.33 -8.33
C ASP A 42 8.93 1.62 -9.78
N ALA A 43 7.73 1.26 -10.19
CA ALA A 43 7.22 1.54 -11.53
C ALA A 43 7.17 3.05 -11.80
N GLY A 44 6.70 3.83 -10.81
CA GLY A 44 6.69 5.29 -10.91
C GLY A 44 8.09 5.89 -11.06
N LEU A 45 9.06 5.37 -10.31
CA LEU A 45 10.44 5.83 -10.40
C LEU A 45 11.09 5.46 -11.74
N ARG A 46 10.76 4.31 -12.32
CA ARG A 46 11.25 3.96 -13.65
C ARG A 46 10.78 4.94 -14.71
N GLN A 47 9.58 5.47 -14.53
CA GLN A 47 9.02 6.47 -15.45
C GLN A 47 9.62 7.85 -15.24
N SER A 48 9.71 8.30 -13.99
CA SER A 48 10.17 9.66 -13.66
C SER A 48 11.69 9.80 -13.65
N HIS A 49 12.40 8.73 -13.32
CA HIS A 49 13.86 8.71 -13.22
C HIS A 49 14.44 7.50 -13.94
N PRO A 50 14.35 7.45 -15.29
CA PRO A 50 14.81 6.28 -16.04
C PRO A 50 16.31 6.01 -15.90
N GLN A 51 17.08 7.02 -15.47
CA GLN A 51 18.51 6.87 -15.25
C GLN A 51 18.88 6.16 -13.94
N PHE A 52 17.92 6.00 -13.02
CA PHE A 52 18.19 5.34 -11.75
C PHE A 52 18.44 3.85 -11.95
N THR A 53 19.45 3.32 -11.25
CA THR A 53 19.65 1.88 -11.16
C THR A 53 18.61 1.26 -10.23
N ALA A 54 18.48 -0.07 -10.25
CA ALA A 54 17.58 -0.78 -9.34
C ALA A 54 17.91 -0.48 -7.88
N GLU A 55 19.21 -0.37 -7.55
CA GLU A 55 19.65 -0.05 -6.19
C GLU A 55 19.27 1.38 -5.80
N GLU A 56 19.44 2.33 -6.70
CA GLU A 56 19.04 3.71 -6.46
C GLU A 56 17.54 3.83 -6.24
N ARG A 57 16.74 3.09 -7.01
CA ARG A 57 15.29 3.05 -6.81
C ARG A 57 14.93 2.49 -5.43
N ARG A 58 15.58 1.41 -5.01
CA ARG A 58 15.33 0.81 -3.68
C ARG A 58 15.66 1.80 -2.56
N ARG A 59 16.75 2.53 -2.66
CA ARG A 59 17.14 3.55 -1.68
C ARG A 59 16.11 4.67 -1.62
N GLU A 60 15.65 5.14 -2.77
CA GLU A 60 14.66 6.21 -2.84
C GLU A 60 13.31 5.77 -2.25
N ILE A 61 12.87 4.54 -2.53
CA ILE A 61 11.65 3.98 -1.96
C ILE A 61 11.77 3.89 -0.43
N ALA A 62 12.89 3.39 0.07
CA ALA A 62 13.14 3.28 1.51
C ALA A 62 13.12 4.67 2.17
N ARG A 63 13.72 5.66 1.55
CA ARG A 63 13.72 7.04 2.04
C ARG A 63 12.29 7.59 2.14
N ARG A 64 11.48 7.40 1.12
CA ARG A 64 10.10 7.88 1.10
C ARG A 64 9.24 7.20 2.17
N ILE A 65 9.43 5.90 2.37
CA ILE A 65 8.70 5.16 3.41
C ILE A 65 9.08 5.68 4.79
N LEU A 66 10.36 5.93 5.05
CA LEU A 66 10.81 6.48 6.33
C LEU A 66 10.24 7.87 6.58
N HIS A 67 10.23 8.73 5.57
CA HIS A 67 9.67 10.08 5.70
C HIS A 67 8.15 10.08 5.91
N ALA A 68 7.45 9.12 5.32
CA ALA A 68 6.01 9.02 5.49
C ALA A 68 5.60 8.66 6.93
N ARG A 69 6.51 8.08 7.72
CA ARG A 69 6.26 7.71 9.12
C ARG A 69 6.57 8.83 10.12
N THR A 70 7.25 9.86 9.68
CA THR A 70 7.54 11.03 10.51
C THR A 70 6.59 12.18 10.20
#